data_85a55834fb4a8904cc191956072cabfa
#
_entry.id   85a55834fb4a8904cc191956072cabfa
#
_cell.length_a   1.000
_cell.length_b   1.000
_cell.length_c   1.000
_cell.angle_alpha   90.00
_cell.angle_beta   90.00
_cell.angle_gamma   90.00
#
_symmetry.space_group_name_H-M   'P 1'
#
loop_
_entity.id
_entity.type
_entity.pdbx_description
1 polymer ?
#
loop_
_entity_poly.entity_id
_entity_poly.type
_entity_poly.pdbx_seq_one_letter_code
_entity_poly.pdbx_strand_id
1 'polypeptide(L)'
;MKRINGSKLTPASLSNEHFWMLIEISPVYSEKMIRALRDFLVLGKERKNICELHNVSLSYFSVTLGRVSYVNEIVSSLTSYYCNDDSMHN
;
A
#
# COMPACT_ATOMS: atom_id res chain seq x y z
N MET A 1 11.34 -4.27 21.77
CA MET A 1 10.88 -4.82 20.50
C MET A 1 11.27 -3.92 19.34
N LYS A 2 11.74 -4.53 18.29
CA LYS A 2 12.15 -3.74 17.15
C LYS A 2 10.96 -3.33 16.30
N ARG A 3 10.87 -2.06 16.01
CA ARG A 3 9.82 -1.54 15.17
C ARG A 3 10.17 -1.72 13.71
N ILE A 4 9.20 -2.09 12.91
CA ILE A 4 9.38 -2.12 11.48
C ILE A 4 9.46 -0.69 10.98
N ASN A 5 10.52 -0.43 10.27
CA ASN A 5 10.82 0.89 9.78
C ASN A 5 10.42 1.01 8.34
N GLY A 6 9.13 1.00 8.10
CA GLY A 6 8.63 0.93 6.75
C GLY A 6 8.86 2.19 5.96
N SER A 7 9.32 2.04 4.75
CA SER A 7 9.35 3.13 3.79
C SER A 7 7.99 3.21 3.12
N LYS A 8 7.59 4.41 2.75
CA LYS A 8 6.34 4.55 2.03
C LYS A 8 6.47 3.96 0.64
N LEU A 9 5.39 3.35 0.18
CA LEU A 9 5.33 2.82 -1.16
C LEU A 9 5.46 3.95 -2.18
N THR A 10 6.08 3.63 -3.31
CA THR A 10 6.38 4.60 -4.34
C THR A 10 5.35 4.53 -5.46
N PRO A 11 5.31 5.56 -6.34
CA PRO A 11 4.35 5.55 -7.45
C PRO A 11 4.56 4.35 -8.35
N ALA A 12 3.46 3.80 -8.83
CA ALA A 12 3.46 2.69 -9.79
C ALA A 12 4.28 1.50 -9.31
N SER A 13 4.29 1.26 -7.99
CA SER A 13 5.08 0.18 -7.42
C SER A 13 4.28 -1.11 -7.25
N LEU A 14 2.98 -1.07 -7.44
CA LEU A 14 2.13 -2.23 -7.27
C LEU A 14 1.40 -2.56 -8.56
N SER A 15 1.23 -3.86 -8.81
CA SER A 15 0.30 -4.28 -9.84
C SER A 15 -1.12 -4.04 -9.36
N ASN A 16 -2.07 -4.04 -10.29
CA ASN A 16 -3.47 -3.84 -9.92
C ASN A 16 -3.93 -4.92 -8.95
N GLU A 17 -3.54 -6.16 -9.21
CA GLU A 17 -3.94 -7.29 -8.37
C GLU A 17 -3.34 -7.17 -6.97
N HIS A 18 -2.06 -6.85 -6.89
CA HIS A 18 -1.37 -6.66 -5.61
C HIS A 18 -2.06 -5.54 -4.81
N PHE A 19 -2.40 -4.45 -5.50
CA PHE A 19 -3.05 -3.32 -4.86
C PHE A 19 -4.37 -3.74 -4.20
N TRP A 20 -5.21 -4.44 -4.93
CA TRP A 20 -6.52 -4.81 -4.39
C TRP A 20 -6.44 -5.78 -3.23
N MET A 21 -5.48 -6.70 -3.27
CA MET A 21 -5.27 -7.61 -2.15
C MET A 21 -4.78 -6.84 -0.91
N LEU A 22 -3.91 -5.87 -1.12
CA LEU A 22 -3.39 -5.08 -0.02
C LEU A 22 -4.48 -4.21 0.60
N ILE A 23 -5.33 -3.62 -0.23
CA ILE A 23 -6.45 -2.81 0.26
C ILE A 23 -7.41 -3.66 1.09
N GLU A 24 -7.60 -4.90 0.69
CA GLU A 24 -8.51 -5.81 1.39
C GLU A 24 -8.16 -5.92 2.87
N ILE A 25 -6.89 -5.91 3.20
CA ILE A 25 -6.44 -6.08 4.59
C ILE A 25 -6.02 -4.77 5.25
N SER A 26 -6.13 -3.65 4.53
CA SER A 26 -5.73 -2.36 5.06
C SER A 26 -6.94 -1.63 5.64
N PRO A 27 -6.74 -0.80 6.69
CA PRO A 27 -7.84 -0.05 7.29
C PRO A 27 -8.18 1.20 6.47
N VAL A 28 -8.58 0.99 5.23
CA VAL A 28 -8.96 2.07 4.32
C VAL A 28 -10.34 1.76 3.78
N TYR A 29 -11.32 2.60 4.12
CA TYR A 29 -12.70 2.33 3.78
C TYR A 29 -13.34 3.38 2.89
N SER A 30 -12.71 4.52 2.73
CA SER A 30 -13.23 5.59 1.89
C SER A 30 -12.96 5.27 0.42
N GLU A 31 -14.03 5.23 -0.38
CA GLU A 31 -13.87 4.96 -1.80
C GLU A 31 -13.02 5.99 -2.50
N LYS A 32 -13.18 7.27 -2.11
CA LYS A 32 -12.36 8.33 -2.70
C LYS A 32 -10.89 8.07 -2.44
N MET A 33 -10.58 7.69 -1.22
CA MET A 33 -9.19 7.44 -0.84
C MET A 33 -8.66 6.21 -1.56
N ILE A 34 -9.46 5.17 -1.68
CA ILE A 34 -9.02 3.96 -2.38
C ILE A 34 -8.70 4.27 -3.84
N ARG A 35 -9.55 5.07 -4.50
CA ARG A 35 -9.27 5.46 -5.88
C ARG A 35 -8.02 6.31 -5.98
N ALA A 36 -7.83 7.21 -5.03
CA ALA A 36 -6.64 8.06 -5.02
C ALA A 36 -5.39 7.22 -4.85
N LEU A 37 -5.42 6.27 -3.92
CA LEU A 37 -4.27 5.40 -3.69
C LEU A 37 -3.98 4.54 -4.92
N ARG A 38 -5.03 4.08 -5.61
CA ARG A 38 -4.83 3.28 -6.81
C ARG A 38 -4.16 4.10 -7.92
N ASP A 39 -4.62 5.33 -8.10
CA ASP A 39 -4.00 6.20 -9.10
C ASP A 39 -2.53 6.41 -8.83
N PHE A 40 -2.16 6.46 -7.56
CA PHE A 40 -0.77 6.66 -7.18
C PHE A 40 0.03 5.36 -7.28
N LEU A 41 -0.45 4.31 -6.63
CA LEU A 41 0.32 3.08 -6.45
C LEU A 41 0.35 2.20 -7.69
N VAL A 42 -0.69 2.23 -8.49
CA VAL A 42 -0.76 1.41 -9.69
C VAL A 42 -0.44 2.21 -10.94
N LEU A 43 -1.05 3.38 -11.08
CA LEU A 43 -0.93 4.17 -12.31
C LEU A 43 0.21 5.17 -12.28
N GLY A 44 0.73 5.48 -11.09
CA GLY A 44 1.89 6.35 -10.98
C GLY A 44 1.60 7.82 -11.19
N LYS A 45 0.36 8.24 -11.00
CA LYS A 45 0.00 9.65 -11.19
C LYS A 45 0.57 10.51 -10.07
N GLU A 46 0.69 11.79 -10.34
CA GLU A 46 1.27 12.72 -9.41
C GLU A 46 0.35 12.95 -8.21
N ARG A 47 0.92 12.94 -7.02
CA ARG A 47 0.18 13.05 -5.77
C ARG A 47 -0.73 14.27 -5.72
N LYS A 48 -0.20 15.42 -6.10
CA LYS A 48 -0.98 16.65 -6.05
C LYS A 48 -2.21 16.58 -6.96
N ASN A 49 -2.02 16.07 -8.17
CA ASN A 49 -3.12 15.94 -9.11
C ASN A 49 -4.17 14.95 -8.64
N ILE A 50 -3.72 13.86 -8.03
CA ILE A 50 -4.63 12.85 -7.49
C ILE A 50 -5.51 13.44 -6.40
N CYS A 51 -4.90 14.18 -5.49
CA CYS A 51 -5.65 14.75 -4.38
C CYS A 51 -6.67 15.76 -4.85
N GLU A 52 -6.33 16.55 -5.85
CA GLU A 52 -7.27 17.48 -6.43
C GLU A 52 -8.41 16.76 -7.14
N LEU A 53 -8.07 15.75 -7.93
CA LEU A 53 -9.07 15.02 -8.70
C LEU A 53 -10.08 14.32 -7.80
N HIS A 54 -9.60 13.67 -6.76
CA HIS A 54 -10.46 12.87 -5.89
C HIS A 54 -10.97 13.65 -4.68
N ASN A 55 -10.59 14.91 -4.58
CA ASN A 55 -11.04 15.79 -3.51
C ASN A 55 -10.68 15.22 -2.13
N VAL A 56 -9.43 14.85 -1.96
CA VAL A 56 -8.89 14.43 -0.67
C VAL A 56 -7.74 15.35 -0.31
N SER A 57 -7.53 15.58 0.97
CA SER A 57 -6.44 16.43 1.39
C SER A 57 -5.12 15.71 1.23
N LEU A 58 -4.08 16.49 0.96
CA LEU A 58 -2.75 15.93 0.77
C LEU A 58 -2.24 15.27 2.05
N SER A 59 -2.52 15.90 3.20
CA SER A 59 -2.07 15.33 4.46
C SER A 59 -2.79 14.04 4.79
N TYR A 60 -4.10 13.97 4.55
CA TYR A 60 -4.84 12.75 4.78
C TYR A 60 -4.37 11.63 3.85
N PHE A 61 -4.12 11.99 2.58
CA PHE A 61 -3.58 11.04 1.62
C PHE A 61 -2.24 10.47 2.12
N SER A 62 -1.35 11.35 2.59
CA SER A 62 -0.03 10.93 3.06
C SER A 62 -0.11 10.04 4.28
N VAL A 63 -1.00 10.34 5.22
CA VAL A 63 -1.20 9.50 6.40
C VAL A 63 -1.70 8.13 5.99
N THR A 64 -2.68 8.09 5.09
CA THR A 64 -3.27 6.83 4.66
C THR A 64 -2.27 6.01 3.87
N LEU A 65 -1.49 6.66 3.01
CA LEU A 65 -0.43 5.98 2.27
C LEU A 65 0.57 5.34 3.23
N GLY A 66 0.88 6.06 4.33
CA GLY A 66 1.77 5.51 5.34
C GLY A 66 1.21 4.26 6.00
N ARG A 67 -0.09 4.24 6.26
CA ARG A 67 -0.74 3.08 6.86
C ARG A 67 -0.72 1.88 5.94
N VAL A 68 -1.04 2.10 4.67
CA VAL A 68 -1.02 1.03 3.68
C VAL A 68 0.41 0.51 3.49
N SER A 69 1.37 1.42 3.46
CA SER A 69 2.78 1.04 3.34
C SER A 69 3.22 0.18 4.53
N TYR A 70 2.76 0.53 5.72
CA TYR A 70 3.08 -0.27 6.90
C TYR A 70 2.50 -1.68 6.80
N VAL A 71 1.24 -1.79 6.37
CA VAL A 71 0.63 -3.10 6.18
C VAL A 71 1.43 -3.92 5.17
N ASN A 72 1.84 -3.29 4.07
CA ASN A 72 2.64 -3.96 3.07
C ASN A 72 3.96 -4.45 3.64
N GLU A 73 4.57 -3.65 4.50
CA GLU A 73 5.82 -4.02 5.13
C GLU A 73 5.65 -5.27 6.02
N ILE A 74 4.57 -5.29 6.80
CA ILE A 74 4.29 -6.44 7.65
C ILE A 74 4.06 -7.69 6.81
N VAL A 75 3.24 -7.56 5.76
CA VAL A 75 2.95 -8.71 4.90
C VAL A 75 4.24 -9.22 4.25
N SER A 76 5.06 -8.30 3.77
CA SER A 76 6.33 -8.66 3.15
C SER A 76 7.22 -9.42 4.12
N SER A 77 7.25 -8.97 5.38
CA SER A 77 8.04 -9.64 6.41
C SER A 77 7.49 -11.03 6.72
N LEU A 78 6.18 -11.19 6.63
CA LEU A 78 5.55 -12.47 6.91
C LEU A 78 5.82 -13.53 5.86
N THR A 79 6.16 -13.13 4.65
CA THR A 79 6.33 -14.09 3.56
C THR A 79 7.43 -15.10 3.85
N SER A 80 8.44 -14.69 4.62
CA SER A 80 9.53 -15.61 4.96
C SER A 80 9.06 -16.78 5.81
N TYR A 81 7.89 -16.66 6.43
CA TYR A 81 7.33 -17.74 7.25
C TYR A 81 6.41 -18.67 6.46
N TYR A 82 6.02 -18.28 5.26
CA TYR A 82 5.06 -19.04 4.47
C TYR A 82 5.63 -19.53 3.14
N CYS A 83 6.59 -18.86 2.60
CA CYS A 83 7.13 -19.17 1.27
C CYS A 83 8.38 -20.01 1.33
N ASN A 84 8.74 -20.59 2.39
CA ASN A 84 9.98 -21.33 2.53
C ASN A 84 10.04 -22.65 1.86
N ASP A 85 10.04 -22.60 1.96
CA ASP A 85 10.27 -23.56 1.82
C ASP A 85 10.44 -24.25 1.27
N ASP A 86 10.34 -24.20 1.19
CA ASP A 86 10.44 -24.88 0.75
C ASP A 86 10.84 -25.38 0.50
N SER A 87 10.91 -25.07 0.79
CA SER A 87 11.19 -25.55 0.71
C SER A 87 11.24 -26.18 0.80
N MET A 88 10.90 -25.96 1.17
CA MET A 88 10.82 -26.53 1.32
C MET A 88 10.62 -27.35 1.34
N HIS A 89 10.30 -27.44 1.42
CA HIS A 89 10.15 -28.25 1.45
C HIS A 89 10.16 -28.78 1.45
N ASN A 90 10.01 -28.71 1.56
CA ASN A 90 10.09 -29.21 1.76
C ASN A 90 10.29 -29.44 1.78
#